data_2598fd3bcd901def737b5ff13944752f
#
_entry.id   2598fd3bcd901def737b5ff13944752f
#
_cell.length_a   1.000
_cell.length_b   1.000
_cell.length_c   1.000
_cell.angle_alpha   90.00
_cell.angle_beta   90.00
_cell.angle_gamma   90.00
#
_symmetry.space_group_name_H-M   'P 1'
#
loop_
_entity.id
_entity.type
_entity.pdbx_description
1 polymer ?
#
loop_
_entity_poly.entity_id
_entity_poly.type
_entity_poly.pdbx_seq_one_letter_code
_entity_poly.pdbx_strand_id
1 'polypeptide(L)'
;MSLFIWDEENVQHISRHNVEPFEAEDALMDPQRIKFSAHSGNLGIIGSTEGGRRLVVIYLKKINRKIRVITARDATESEARAYRRRNR
;
A
#
# COMPACT_ATOMS: atom_id res chain seq x y z
N MET A 1 -17.93 -5.78 7.68
CA MET A 1 -16.69 -5.57 8.43
C MET A 1 -15.55 -5.22 7.49
N SER A 2 -14.72 -4.27 7.89
CA SER A 2 -13.61 -3.85 7.03
C SER A 2 -12.46 -4.85 7.08
N LEU A 3 -11.86 -5.12 5.93
CA LEU A 3 -10.63 -5.90 5.82
C LEU A 3 -9.45 -5.16 6.45
N PHE A 4 -9.51 -3.84 6.51
CA PHE A 4 -8.39 -2.99 6.88
C PHE A 4 -8.53 -2.45 8.30
N ILE A 5 -7.40 -2.34 9.00
CA ILE A 5 -7.35 -1.80 10.36
C ILE A 5 -6.76 -0.40 10.30
N TRP A 6 -7.58 0.59 10.62
CA TRP A 6 -7.17 2.00 10.69
C TRP A 6 -7.38 2.52 12.09
N ASP A 7 -6.40 3.26 12.59
CA ASP A 7 -6.51 4.01 13.84
C ASP A 7 -5.76 5.32 13.66
N GLU A 8 -5.74 6.12 14.71
CA GLU A 8 -5.11 7.44 14.63
C GLU A 8 -3.63 7.34 14.25
N GLU A 9 -2.95 6.33 14.75
CA GLU A 9 -1.51 6.19 14.53
C GLU A 9 -1.17 5.99 13.06
N ASN A 10 -1.78 5.01 12.40
CA ASN A 10 -1.42 4.75 11.01
C ASN A 10 -2.04 5.75 10.05
N VAL A 11 -3.22 6.30 10.37
CA VAL A 11 -3.80 7.38 9.56
C VAL A 11 -2.86 8.60 9.56
N GLN A 12 -2.36 8.99 10.73
CA GLN A 12 -1.44 10.11 10.80
C GLN A 12 -0.11 9.83 10.12
N HIS A 13 0.35 8.58 10.23
CA HIS A 13 1.63 8.22 9.61
C HIS A 13 1.57 8.41 8.09
N ILE A 14 0.53 7.88 7.44
CA ILE A 14 0.44 8.00 5.98
C ILE A 14 0.11 9.43 5.54
N SER A 15 -0.55 10.21 6.39
CA SER A 15 -0.87 11.59 6.04
C SER A 15 0.38 12.44 5.86
N ARG A 16 1.50 12.06 6.49
CA ARG A 16 2.79 12.73 6.30
C ARG A 16 3.29 12.61 4.87
N HIS A 17 2.80 11.63 4.14
CA HIS A 17 3.13 11.41 2.73
C HIS A 17 1.96 11.80 1.82
N ASN A 18 0.99 12.53 2.37
CA ASN A 18 -0.19 12.99 1.63
C ASN A 18 -0.99 11.81 1.05
N VAL A 19 -1.08 10.73 1.80
CA VAL A 19 -1.87 9.55 1.41
C VAL A 19 -3.08 9.45 2.33
N GLU A 20 -4.24 9.27 1.75
CA GLU A 20 -5.47 9.03 2.49
C GLU A 20 -5.70 7.52 2.64
N PRO A 21 -6.41 7.10 3.72
CA PRO A 21 -6.69 5.66 3.90
C PRO A 21 -7.29 4.98 2.67
N PHE A 22 -8.26 5.64 2.01
CA PHE A 22 -8.90 5.02 0.85
C PHE A 22 -7.92 4.81 -0.31
N GLU A 23 -6.91 5.66 -0.41
CA GLU A 23 -5.88 5.50 -1.46
C GLU A 23 -5.00 4.29 -1.20
N ALA A 24 -4.60 4.09 0.05
CA ALA A 24 -3.83 2.91 0.43
C ALA A 24 -4.65 1.63 0.19
N GLU A 25 -5.93 1.67 0.51
CA GLU A 25 -6.83 0.54 0.27
C GLU A 25 -6.95 0.23 -1.22
N ASP A 26 -7.13 1.26 -2.05
CA ASP A 26 -7.17 1.09 -3.50
C ASP A 26 -5.94 0.37 -4.02
N ALA A 27 -4.77 0.83 -3.59
CA ALA A 27 -3.50 0.25 -4.04
C ALA A 27 -3.37 -1.21 -3.59
N LEU A 28 -3.80 -1.51 -2.36
CA LEU A 28 -3.76 -2.87 -1.84
C LEU A 28 -4.73 -3.80 -2.55
N MET A 29 -5.79 -3.25 -3.12
CA MET A 29 -6.80 -4.02 -3.85
C MET A 29 -6.57 -4.02 -5.36
N ASP A 30 -5.54 -3.35 -5.84
CA ASP A 30 -5.20 -3.31 -7.26
C ASP A 30 -4.84 -4.73 -7.72
N PRO A 31 -5.59 -5.31 -8.67
CA PRO A 31 -5.30 -6.66 -9.13
C PRO A 31 -3.94 -6.78 -9.82
N GLN A 32 -3.37 -5.66 -10.24
CA GLN A 32 -2.07 -5.63 -10.91
C GLN A 32 -0.94 -5.25 -9.98
N ARG A 33 -1.19 -5.21 -8.67
CA ARG A 33 -0.16 -4.84 -7.71
C ARG A 33 1.01 -5.81 -7.73
N ILE A 34 2.21 -5.28 -7.47
CA ILE A 34 3.42 -6.08 -7.33
C ILE A 34 3.69 -6.28 -5.85
N LYS A 35 3.89 -7.53 -5.42
CA LYS A 35 4.18 -7.85 -4.02
C LYS A 35 5.68 -7.99 -3.81
N PHE A 36 6.14 -7.57 -2.62
CA PHE A 36 7.52 -7.76 -2.22
C PHE A 36 7.60 -7.91 -0.70
N SER A 37 8.72 -8.45 -0.22
CA SER A 37 8.97 -8.56 1.23
C SER A 37 9.61 -7.28 1.73
N ALA A 38 9.12 -6.78 2.85
CA ALA A 38 9.67 -5.60 3.49
C ALA A 38 10.42 -6.00 4.77
N HIS A 39 10.98 -5.01 5.47
CA HIS A 39 11.76 -5.26 6.68
C HIS A 39 10.90 -5.81 7.80
N SER A 40 11.51 -6.60 8.68
CA SER A 40 10.90 -7.07 9.94
C SER A 40 9.65 -7.92 9.73
N GLY A 41 9.62 -8.68 8.63
CA GLY A 41 8.48 -9.55 8.37
C GLY A 41 7.25 -8.84 7.82
N ASN A 42 7.35 -7.55 7.56
CA ASN A 42 6.27 -6.80 6.91
C ASN A 42 6.18 -7.17 5.43
N LEU A 43 5.02 -6.92 4.86
CA LEU A 43 4.77 -7.13 3.45
C LEU A 43 4.67 -5.77 2.74
N GLY A 44 4.95 -5.76 1.46
CA GLY A 44 4.82 -4.54 0.68
C GLY A 44 4.18 -4.79 -0.66
N ILE A 45 3.58 -3.74 -1.21
CA ILE A 45 3.08 -3.75 -2.59
C ILE A 45 3.40 -2.43 -3.27
N ILE A 46 3.48 -2.48 -4.59
CA ILE A 46 3.41 -1.31 -5.44
C ILE A 46 2.09 -1.45 -6.18
N GLY A 47 1.18 -0.51 -5.97
CA GLY A 47 -0.14 -0.59 -6.56
C GLY A 47 -0.63 0.77 -7.00
N SER A 48 -1.69 0.77 -7.79
CA SER A 48 -2.29 2.00 -8.31
C SER A 48 -3.61 2.26 -7.61
N THR A 49 -3.85 3.52 -7.28
CA THR A 49 -5.17 3.95 -6.84
C THR A 49 -6.09 4.03 -8.07
N GLU A 50 -7.38 4.15 -7.84
CA GLU A 50 -8.32 4.34 -8.94
C GLU A 50 -8.03 5.63 -9.70
N GLY A 51 -7.50 6.64 -9.02
CA GLY A 51 -7.11 7.89 -9.66
C GLY A 51 -5.81 7.82 -10.44
N GLY A 52 -5.13 6.67 -10.45
CA GLY A 52 -3.90 6.50 -11.22
C GLY A 52 -2.64 6.82 -10.46
N ARG A 53 -2.73 7.11 -9.16
CA ARG A 53 -1.55 7.37 -8.33
C ARG A 53 -0.88 6.06 -7.96
N ARG A 54 0.44 5.97 -8.20
CA ARG A 54 1.19 4.78 -7.83
C ARG A 54 1.72 4.93 -6.41
N LEU A 55 1.44 3.94 -5.57
CA LEU A 55 1.85 3.97 -4.16
C LEU A 55 2.63 2.72 -3.81
N VAL A 56 3.57 2.89 -2.88
CA VAL A 56 4.17 1.77 -2.14
C VAL A 56 3.46 1.72 -0.80
N VAL A 57 2.89 0.57 -0.46
CA VAL A 57 2.20 0.39 0.81
C VAL A 57 2.87 -0.75 1.56
N ILE A 58 3.28 -0.50 2.80
CA ILE A 58 3.86 -1.50 3.68
C ILE A 58 2.79 -1.86 4.71
N TYR A 59 2.59 -3.13 4.93
CA TYR A 59 1.50 -3.59 5.78
C TYR A 59 1.85 -4.90 6.50
N LEU A 60 1.07 -5.19 7.53
CA LEU A 60 1.11 -6.45 8.26
C LEU A 60 -0.21 -7.18 8.03
N LYS A 61 -0.11 -8.49 7.84
CA LYS A 61 -1.28 -9.33 7.79
C LYS A 61 -1.49 -9.92 9.18
N LYS A 62 -2.61 -9.61 9.80
CA LYS A 62 -2.94 -10.08 11.14
C LYS A 62 -3.48 -11.50 11.10
N ILE A 63 -3.50 -12.14 12.27
CA ILE A 63 -3.90 -13.54 12.39
C ILE A 63 -5.35 -13.77 11.92
N ASN A 64 -6.20 -12.76 12.02
CA ASN A 64 -7.59 -12.82 11.56
C ASN A 64 -7.72 -12.40 10.10
N ARG A 65 -6.62 -12.38 9.35
CA ARG A 65 -6.53 -11.99 7.94
C ARG A 65 -6.79 -10.53 7.67
N LYS A 66 -6.91 -9.72 8.70
CA LYS A 66 -7.04 -8.29 8.52
C LYS A 66 -5.68 -7.69 8.19
N ILE A 67 -5.71 -6.58 7.49
CA ILE A 67 -4.51 -5.88 7.02
C ILE A 67 -4.35 -4.61 7.82
N ARG A 68 -3.21 -4.46 8.50
CA ARG A 68 -2.86 -3.22 9.15
C ARG A 68 -1.80 -2.52 8.31
N VAL A 69 -2.15 -1.34 7.80
CA VAL A 69 -1.19 -0.54 7.04
C VAL A 69 -0.19 0.08 8.00
N ILE A 70 1.10 -0.06 7.69
CA ILE A 70 2.19 0.53 8.47
C ILE A 70 2.54 1.89 7.89
N THR A 71 2.76 1.96 6.57
CA THR A 71 3.05 3.22 5.89
C THR A 71 2.65 3.11 4.43
N ALA A 72 2.48 4.28 3.81
CA ALA A 72 2.21 4.38 2.38
C ALA A 72 2.82 5.69 1.87
N ARG A 73 3.38 5.63 0.69
CA ARG A 73 4.02 6.79 0.06
C ARG A 73 3.93 6.67 -1.45
N ASP A 74 4.20 7.76 -2.14
CA ASP A 74 4.30 7.71 -3.60
C ASP A 74 5.43 6.76 -4.01
N ALA A 75 5.21 6.01 -5.07
CA ALA A 75 6.26 5.20 -5.68
C ALA A 75 7.31 6.12 -6.29
N THR A 76 8.56 5.72 -6.20
CA THR A 76 9.64 6.41 -6.92
C THR A 76 9.49 6.11 -8.41
N GLU A 77 10.23 6.84 -9.24
CA GLU A 77 10.20 6.60 -10.69
C GLU A 77 10.61 5.15 -11.02
N SER A 78 11.62 4.66 -10.31
CA SER A 78 12.08 3.29 -10.49
C SER A 78 10.99 2.27 -10.13
N GLU A 79 10.30 2.51 -9.03
CA GLU A 79 9.22 1.63 -8.57
C GLU A 79 8.03 1.67 -9.53
N ALA A 80 7.66 2.86 -9.98
CA ALA A 80 6.56 3.01 -10.93
C ALA A 80 6.91 2.32 -12.26
N ARG A 81 8.18 2.40 -12.68
CA ARG A 81 8.63 1.72 -13.90
C ARG A 81 8.54 0.21 -13.74
N ALA A 82 8.91 -0.33 -12.58
CA ALA A 82 8.78 -1.76 -12.32
C ALA A 82 7.33 -2.21 -12.41
N TYR A 83 6.42 -1.41 -11.86
CA TYR A 83 4.99 -1.67 -11.93
C TYR A 83 4.51 -1.72 -13.39
N ARG A 84 4.88 -0.72 -14.20
CA ARG A 84 4.48 -0.66 -15.60
C ARG A 84 5.05 -1.84 -16.39
N ARG A 85 6.32 -2.18 -16.16
CA ARG A 85 6.98 -3.26 -16.86
C ARG A 85 6.33 -4.61 -16.57
N ARG A 86 5.95 -4.83 -15.31
CA ARG A 86 5.32 -6.08 -14.90
C ARG A 86 3.93 -6.23 -15.51
N ASN A 87 3.28 -5.13 -15.82
CA ASN A 87 1.87 -5.10 -16.22
C ASN A 87 1.67 -4.70 -17.69
N ARG A 88 2.65 -4.96 -18.52
CA ARG A 88 2.49 -4.74 -19.95
C ARG A 88 1.58 -5.78 -20.57
#